data_9b306426f5ec86ed9322b24abe36cbd8
#
_entry.id   9b306426f5ec86ed9322b24abe36cbd8
#
_cell.length_a   1.000
_cell.length_b   1.000
_cell.length_c   1.000
_cell.angle_alpha   90.00
_cell.angle_beta   90.00
_cell.angle_gamma   90.00
#
_symmetry.space_group_name_H-M   'P 1'
#
loop_
_entity.id
_entity.type
_entity.pdbx_description
1 polymer ?
#
loop_
_entity_poly.entity_id
_entity_poly.type
_entity_poly.pdbx_seq_one_letter_code
_entity_poly.pdbx_strand_id
1 'polypeptide(L)'
;QLRLGEFDVLVGINLLREGLDIPEVSLVAILDADKEGFLRNFTSLIQTCGRAARNVNGSVIMYADNTTKSMKNAMDETKRRREKQMQYNNDHDITPKTIIKSVPDQEVALDDSKLKSTHDLTTEIIDLDAQMKKYSEELDFERAIECRDRIKRIEKEIEFKIGRK
;
A
#
# COMPACT_ATOMS: atom_id res chain seq x y z
N GLN A 1 7.21 7.08 -1.15
CA GLN A 1 8.25 7.13 -0.10
C GLN A 1 9.13 5.87 -0.14
N LEU A 2 8.63 4.61 -0.05
CA LEU A 2 9.45 3.39 -0.18
C LEU A 2 10.25 3.36 -1.49
N ARG A 3 9.63 3.72 -2.62
CA ARG A 3 10.28 3.80 -3.94
C ARG A 3 11.30 4.95 -4.05
N LEU A 4 11.22 5.95 -3.20
CA LEU A 4 12.17 7.06 -3.09
C LEU A 4 13.31 6.76 -2.12
N GLY A 5 13.27 5.62 -1.43
CA GLY A 5 14.27 5.24 -0.43
C GLY A 5 14.16 6.01 0.90
N GLU A 6 13.01 6.63 1.16
CA GLU A 6 12.76 7.29 2.46
C GLU A 6 12.54 6.27 3.58
N PHE A 7 12.07 5.08 3.22
CA PHE A 7 12.06 3.89 4.11
C PHE A 7 12.51 2.66 3.35
N ASP A 8 13.10 1.72 4.11
CA ASP A 8 13.58 0.44 3.60
C ASP A 8 12.54 -0.68 3.74
N VAL A 9 11.57 -0.51 4.61
CA VAL A 9 10.59 -1.55 4.96
C VAL A 9 9.17 -1.00 4.99
N LEU A 10 8.24 -1.74 4.39
CA LEU A 10 6.81 -1.50 4.48
C LEU A 10 6.14 -2.67 5.18
N VAL A 11 5.47 -2.40 6.30
CA VAL A 11 4.71 -3.40 7.05
C VAL A 11 3.21 -3.15 6.85
N GLY A 12 2.47 -4.20 6.53
CA GLY A 12 1.03 -4.07 6.33
C GLY A 12 0.29 -5.39 6.49
N ILE A 13 -0.98 -5.33 6.80
CA ILE A 13 -1.83 -6.51 6.96
C ILE A 13 -2.52 -6.79 5.63
N ASN A 14 -3.47 -6.17 5.16
CA ASN A 14 -4.22 -6.46 3.92
C ASN A 14 -3.83 -5.60 2.74
N LEU A 15 -3.28 -4.43 2.99
CA LEU A 15 -2.98 -3.42 1.99
C LEU A 15 -1.93 -3.85 0.96
N LEU A 16 -1.15 -4.90 1.27
CA LEU A 16 -0.09 -5.39 0.40
C LEU A 16 -0.58 -6.42 -0.65
N ARG A 17 -1.86 -6.79 -0.65
CA ARG A 17 -2.43 -7.78 -1.60
C ARG A 17 -2.71 -7.21 -2.97
N GLU A 18 -3.32 -6.05 -3.05
CA GLU A 18 -3.82 -5.44 -4.29
C GLU A 18 -3.30 -4.01 -4.47
N GLY A 19 -3.20 -3.58 -5.70
CA GLY A 19 -2.89 -2.19 -6.06
C GLY A 19 -1.45 -1.72 -5.90
N LEU A 20 -0.56 -2.49 -5.25
CA LEU A 20 0.84 -2.10 -5.11
C LEU A 20 1.70 -2.67 -6.25
N ASP A 21 2.36 -1.79 -6.95
CA ASP A 21 3.33 -2.10 -7.98
C ASP A 21 4.68 -1.46 -7.65
N ILE A 22 5.49 -2.20 -6.89
CA ILE A 22 6.78 -1.74 -6.39
C ILE A 22 7.87 -2.69 -6.89
N PRO A 23 8.44 -2.46 -8.08
CA PRO A 23 9.46 -3.35 -8.64
C PRO A 23 10.77 -3.35 -7.86
N GLU A 24 10.99 -2.37 -7.01
CA GLU A 24 12.18 -2.25 -6.16
C GLU A 24 12.18 -3.26 -5.00
N VAL A 25 11.04 -3.89 -4.70
CA VAL A 25 10.94 -4.89 -3.62
C VAL A 25 11.76 -6.13 -3.94
N SER A 26 12.81 -6.36 -3.15
CA SER A 26 13.68 -7.52 -3.24
C SER A 26 13.33 -8.63 -2.23
N LEU A 27 12.64 -8.29 -1.15
CA LEU A 27 12.22 -9.25 -0.11
C LEU A 27 10.74 -9.08 0.23
N VAL A 28 10.03 -10.18 0.27
CA VAL A 28 8.69 -10.28 0.84
C VAL A 28 8.73 -11.26 2.01
N ALA A 29 8.45 -10.76 3.22
CA ALA A 29 8.36 -11.56 4.43
C ALA A 29 6.89 -11.75 4.83
N ILE A 30 6.44 -12.99 4.95
CA ILE A 30 5.08 -13.33 5.36
C ILE A 30 5.13 -13.94 6.76
N LEU A 31 4.69 -13.18 7.75
CA LEU A 31 4.61 -13.64 9.14
C LEU A 31 3.34 -14.48 9.34
N ASP A 32 3.39 -15.44 10.26
CA ASP A 32 2.28 -16.34 10.56
C ASP A 32 1.67 -16.97 9.28
N ALA A 33 2.52 -17.47 8.39
CA ALA A 33 2.09 -18.00 7.11
C ALA A 33 1.27 -19.29 7.22
N ASP A 34 1.36 -19.98 8.35
CA ASP A 34 0.58 -21.18 8.70
C ASP A 34 -0.80 -20.89 9.32
N LYS A 35 -1.09 -19.65 9.68
CA LYS A 35 -2.41 -19.26 10.19
C LYS A 35 -3.41 -19.23 9.02
N GLU A 36 -3.89 -20.41 8.61
CA GLU A 36 -4.81 -20.55 7.49
C GLU A 36 -6.08 -19.69 7.68
N GLY A 37 -6.51 -19.04 6.60
CA GLY A 37 -7.64 -18.15 6.59
C GLY A 37 -7.65 -17.33 5.28
N PHE A 38 -8.52 -16.33 5.21
CA PHE A 38 -8.68 -15.51 4.00
C PHE A 38 -7.38 -14.88 3.49
N LEU A 39 -6.43 -14.55 4.39
CA LEU A 39 -5.15 -13.92 4.05
C LEU A 39 -4.01 -14.91 3.81
N ARG A 40 -4.17 -16.17 4.15
CA ARG A 40 -3.14 -17.21 4.08
C ARG A 40 -3.58 -18.44 3.29
N ASN A 41 -4.62 -18.28 2.46
CA ASN A 41 -4.98 -19.30 1.48
C ASN A 41 -4.01 -19.29 0.29
N PHE A 42 -4.07 -20.33 -0.52
CA PHE A 42 -3.21 -20.50 -1.70
C PHE A 42 -3.17 -19.25 -2.60
N THR A 43 -4.33 -18.71 -2.97
CA THR A 43 -4.43 -17.56 -3.88
C THR A 43 -3.76 -16.31 -3.29
N SER A 44 -4.01 -16.05 -1.99
CA SER A 44 -3.41 -14.91 -1.29
C SER A 44 -1.90 -15.02 -1.21
N LEU A 45 -1.38 -16.22 -0.91
CA LEU A 45 0.05 -16.47 -0.85
C LEU A 45 0.70 -16.28 -2.23
N ILE A 46 0.12 -16.82 -3.31
CA ILE A 46 0.62 -16.63 -4.68
C ILE A 46 0.65 -15.15 -5.07
N GLN A 47 -0.41 -14.39 -4.77
CA GLN A 47 -0.45 -12.96 -5.06
C GLN A 47 0.65 -12.20 -4.31
N THR A 48 0.86 -12.52 -3.04
CA THR A 48 1.88 -11.90 -2.20
C THR A 48 3.28 -12.26 -2.68
N CYS A 49 3.54 -13.53 -3.00
CA CYS A 49 4.80 -13.99 -3.59
C CYS A 49 5.10 -13.29 -4.92
N GLY A 50 4.07 -13.04 -5.73
CA GLY A 50 4.19 -12.35 -7.01
C GLY A 50 4.71 -10.91 -6.91
N ARG A 51 4.70 -10.30 -5.72
CA ARG A 51 5.26 -8.96 -5.50
C ARG A 51 6.80 -8.93 -5.62
N ALA A 52 7.47 -9.99 -5.16
CA ALA A 52 8.92 -10.12 -5.32
C ALA A 52 9.34 -10.53 -6.73
N ALA A 53 8.44 -11.06 -7.56
CA ALA A 53 8.76 -11.62 -8.88
C ALA A 53 9.19 -10.57 -9.92
N ARG A 54 9.07 -9.28 -9.64
CA ARG A 54 9.50 -8.19 -10.52
C ARG A 54 10.96 -7.80 -10.36
N ASN A 55 11.58 -8.26 -9.29
CA ASN A 55 12.99 -8.07 -9.01
C ASN A 55 13.76 -9.36 -9.33
N VAL A 56 14.86 -9.24 -10.04
CA VAL A 56 15.72 -10.40 -10.38
C VAL A 56 16.22 -11.11 -9.11
N ASN A 57 16.52 -10.33 -8.07
CA ASN A 57 16.97 -10.83 -6.77
C ASN A 57 15.80 -11.04 -5.79
N GLY A 58 14.55 -11.02 -6.32
CA GLY A 58 13.36 -11.15 -5.49
C GLY A 58 13.31 -12.47 -4.74
N SER A 59 13.11 -12.39 -3.43
CA SER A 59 12.96 -13.54 -2.53
C SER A 59 11.72 -13.41 -1.67
N VAL A 60 11.19 -14.56 -1.25
CA VAL A 60 10.04 -14.65 -0.36
C VAL A 60 10.38 -15.54 0.80
N ILE A 61 10.15 -15.08 2.02
CA ILE A 61 10.32 -15.85 3.24
C ILE A 61 8.95 -15.98 3.93
N MET A 62 8.54 -17.21 4.20
CA MET A 62 7.33 -17.53 4.94
C MET A 62 7.74 -17.98 6.34
N TYR A 63 7.40 -17.20 7.37
CA TYR A 63 7.60 -17.55 8.77
C TYR A 63 6.39 -18.34 9.26
N ALA A 64 6.62 -19.56 9.74
CA ALA A 64 5.57 -20.48 10.14
C ALA A 64 6.13 -21.56 11.07
N ASP A 65 5.34 -22.02 12.03
CA ASP A 65 5.67 -23.17 12.88
C ASP A 65 5.49 -24.49 12.12
N ASN A 66 4.48 -24.55 11.24
CA ASN A 66 4.17 -25.74 10.44
C ASN A 66 3.90 -25.36 8.98
N THR A 67 4.29 -26.24 8.06
CA THR A 67 3.96 -26.04 6.64
C THR A 67 2.55 -26.52 6.35
N THR A 68 1.65 -25.59 6.00
CA THR A 68 0.28 -25.92 5.63
C THR A 68 0.17 -26.39 4.18
N LYS A 69 -0.99 -26.97 3.82
CA LYS A 69 -1.27 -27.36 2.43
C LYS A 69 -1.25 -26.15 1.50
N SER A 70 -1.80 -25.02 1.93
CA SER A 70 -1.80 -23.76 1.16
C SER A 70 -0.39 -23.24 0.90
N MET A 71 0.49 -23.28 1.90
CA MET A 71 1.90 -22.91 1.75
C MET A 71 2.62 -23.84 0.77
N LYS A 72 2.48 -25.16 0.95
CA LYS A 72 3.11 -26.14 0.08
C LYS A 72 2.69 -25.93 -1.37
N ASN A 73 1.40 -25.82 -1.63
CA ASN A 73 0.88 -25.60 -2.98
C ASN A 73 1.40 -24.28 -3.58
N ALA A 74 1.49 -23.21 -2.78
CA ALA A 74 2.01 -21.93 -3.24
C ALA A 74 3.51 -22.00 -3.59
N MET A 75 4.31 -22.68 -2.78
CA MET A 75 5.72 -22.90 -3.05
C MET A 75 5.93 -23.76 -4.32
N ASP A 76 5.22 -24.87 -4.45
CA ASP A 76 5.29 -25.76 -5.58
C ASP A 76 4.91 -25.06 -6.88
N GLU A 77 3.81 -24.29 -6.89
CA GLU A 77 3.38 -23.52 -8.05
C GLU A 77 4.34 -22.39 -8.41
N THR A 78 4.90 -21.70 -7.42
CA THR A 78 5.91 -20.65 -7.64
C THR A 78 7.17 -21.25 -8.26
N LYS A 79 7.62 -22.41 -7.76
CA LYS A 79 8.77 -23.14 -8.30
C LYS A 79 8.51 -23.56 -9.73
N ARG A 80 7.36 -24.18 -10.01
CA ARG A 80 6.95 -24.62 -11.36
C ARG A 80 6.96 -23.45 -12.36
N ARG A 81 6.39 -22.28 -11.96
CA ARG A 81 6.38 -21.08 -12.81
C ARG A 81 7.79 -20.58 -13.09
N ARG A 82 8.64 -20.55 -12.07
CA ARG A 82 10.03 -20.12 -12.21
C ARG A 82 10.83 -21.03 -13.15
N GLU A 83 10.71 -22.32 -12.99
CA GLU A 83 11.38 -23.32 -13.86
C GLU A 83 10.96 -23.15 -15.32
N LYS A 84 9.64 -23.02 -15.57
CA LYS A 84 9.11 -22.79 -16.90
C LYS A 84 9.62 -21.49 -17.53
N GLN A 85 9.69 -20.41 -16.74
CA GLN A 85 10.21 -19.13 -17.20
C GLN A 85 11.71 -19.19 -17.47
N MET A 86 12.48 -19.87 -16.64
CA MET A 86 13.91 -20.06 -16.84
C MET A 86 14.19 -20.86 -18.13
N GLN A 87 13.44 -21.93 -18.37
CA GLN A 87 13.55 -22.69 -19.59
C GLN A 87 13.26 -21.81 -20.81
N TYR A 88 12.13 -21.10 -20.81
CA TYR A 88 11.78 -20.18 -21.88
C TYR A 88 12.87 -19.12 -22.14
N ASN A 89 13.42 -18.52 -21.07
CA ASN A 89 14.47 -17.53 -21.18
C ASN A 89 15.74 -18.13 -21.83
N ASN A 90 16.12 -19.35 -21.42
CA ASN A 90 17.27 -20.04 -22.00
C ASN A 90 17.06 -20.37 -23.49
N ASP A 91 15.85 -20.83 -23.85
CA ASP A 91 15.51 -21.19 -25.24
C ASP A 91 15.49 -19.99 -26.19
N HIS A 92 15.35 -18.76 -25.62
CA HIS A 92 15.26 -17.51 -26.38
C HIS A 92 16.39 -16.51 -26.09
N ASP A 93 17.46 -16.95 -25.43
CA ASP A 93 18.61 -16.09 -25.04
C ASP A 93 18.22 -14.83 -24.28
N ILE A 94 17.17 -14.93 -23.45
CA ILE A 94 16.68 -13.80 -22.66
C ILE A 94 17.40 -13.76 -21.31
N THR A 95 18.14 -12.69 -21.05
CA THR A 95 18.70 -12.40 -19.73
C THR A 95 17.67 -11.64 -18.88
N PRO A 96 17.20 -12.22 -17.75
CA PRO A 96 16.25 -11.56 -16.88
C PRO A 96 16.80 -10.22 -16.34
N LYS A 97 15.97 -9.20 -16.33
CA LYS A 97 16.29 -7.88 -15.77
C LYS A 97 15.21 -7.44 -14.80
N THR A 98 15.61 -6.75 -13.72
CA THR A 98 14.66 -6.09 -12.83
C THR A 98 13.86 -5.06 -13.60
N ILE A 99 12.55 -5.04 -13.42
CA ILE A 99 11.67 -4.04 -14.02
C ILE A 99 12.02 -2.68 -13.42
N ILE A 100 12.46 -1.75 -14.27
CA ILE A 100 12.66 -0.36 -13.89
C ILE A 100 11.41 0.40 -14.31
N LYS A 101 10.66 0.89 -13.34
CA LYS A 101 9.52 1.76 -13.58
C LYS A 101 9.88 3.15 -13.08
N SER A 102 9.78 4.17 -13.93
CA SER A 102 9.93 5.54 -13.44
C SER A 102 9.00 5.71 -12.24
N VAL A 103 9.55 6.17 -11.11
CA VAL A 103 8.69 6.81 -10.12
C VAL A 103 8.09 7.96 -10.90
N PRO A 104 6.76 8.02 -11.15
CA PRO A 104 6.25 9.28 -11.60
C PRO A 104 6.80 10.26 -10.56
N ASP A 105 7.53 11.27 -11.02
CA ASP A 105 7.55 12.50 -10.30
C ASP A 105 6.07 12.83 -10.10
N GLN A 106 5.49 12.36 -9.03
CA GLN A 106 4.67 13.23 -8.30
C GLN A 106 5.71 14.31 -7.84
N GLU A 107 5.93 15.23 -8.73
CA GLU A 107 5.25 16.49 -8.52
C GLU A 107 3.87 16.06 -8.03
N VAL A 108 3.72 15.81 -6.73
CA VAL A 108 2.85 16.71 -6.03
C VAL A 108 3.33 18.05 -6.55
N ALA A 109 2.86 18.46 -7.76
CA ALA A 109 2.41 19.77 -7.94
C ALA A 109 1.48 19.90 -6.74
N LEU A 110 2.08 20.23 -5.62
CA LEU A 110 1.55 21.19 -4.72
C LEU A 110 1.29 22.31 -5.71
N ASP A 111 0.13 22.19 -6.37
CA ASP A 111 -0.51 23.28 -7.02
C ASP A 111 -0.52 24.29 -5.88
N ASP A 112 0.54 25.12 -5.81
CA ASP A 112 0.69 26.16 -4.79
C ASP A 112 -0.54 27.07 -4.82
N SER A 113 -1.31 27.03 -5.92
CA SER A 113 -2.63 27.61 -6.06
C SER A 113 -3.74 26.87 -5.29
N LYS A 114 -3.47 25.61 -4.81
CA LYS A 114 -4.41 24.79 -4.00
C LYS A 114 -3.94 24.53 -2.57
N LEU A 115 -2.78 25.00 -2.17
CA LEU A 115 -2.41 25.08 -0.77
C LEU A 115 -3.26 26.16 -0.11
N LYS A 116 -4.46 25.79 0.33
CA LYS A 116 -5.27 26.64 1.16
C LYS A 116 -4.39 27.18 2.28
N SER A 117 -4.36 28.50 2.43
CA SER A 117 -3.61 29.10 3.53
C SER A 117 -4.13 28.54 4.85
N THR A 118 -3.35 28.61 5.91
CA THR A 118 -3.83 28.20 7.26
C THR A 118 -5.10 28.98 7.64
N HIS A 119 -5.23 30.19 7.14
CA HIS A 119 -6.43 31.02 7.31
C HIS A 119 -7.65 30.45 6.57
N ASP A 120 -7.48 30.00 5.31
CA ASP A 120 -8.58 29.41 4.52
C ASP A 120 -9.02 28.08 5.14
N LEU A 121 -8.09 27.27 5.63
CA LEU A 121 -8.38 26.02 6.35
C LEU A 121 -9.15 26.28 7.66
N THR A 122 -8.80 27.34 8.39
CA THR A 122 -9.51 27.72 9.61
C THR A 122 -10.93 28.20 9.28
N THR A 123 -11.11 28.93 8.18
CA THR A 123 -12.44 29.37 7.73
C THR A 123 -13.30 28.15 7.33
N GLU A 124 -12.72 27.17 6.60
CA GLU A 124 -13.41 25.92 6.25
C GLU A 124 -13.86 25.13 7.50
N ILE A 125 -13.07 25.12 8.58
CA ILE A 125 -13.46 24.50 9.85
C ILE A 125 -14.68 25.18 10.44
N ILE A 126 -14.74 26.51 10.44
CA ILE A 126 -15.86 27.29 10.99
C ILE A 126 -17.15 26.97 10.22
N ASP A 127 -17.07 26.94 8.90
CA ASP A 127 -18.23 26.63 8.04
C ASP A 127 -18.71 25.18 8.25
N LEU A 128 -17.80 24.23 8.36
CA LEU A 128 -18.11 22.82 8.62
C LEU A 128 -18.70 22.60 10.02
N ASP A 129 -18.24 23.33 11.04
CA ASP A 129 -18.82 23.28 12.38
C ASP A 129 -20.25 23.81 12.42
N ALA A 130 -20.52 24.90 11.68
CA ALA A 130 -21.87 25.43 11.53
C ALA A 130 -22.78 24.43 10.82
N GLN A 131 -22.32 23.77 9.75
CA GLN A 131 -23.08 22.74 9.03
C GLN A 131 -23.32 21.51 9.92
N MET A 132 -22.31 21.06 10.67
CA MET A 132 -22.42 19.93 11.59
C MET A 132 -23.49 20.16 12.64
N LYS A 133 -23.55 21.38 13.23
CA LYS A 133 -24.58 21.77 14.20
C LYS A 133 -25.96 21.74 13.59
N LYS A 134 -26.11 22.31 12.37
CA LYS A 134 -27.37 22.29 11.63
C LYS A 134 -27.86 20.87 11.35
N TYR A 135 -27.00 19.99 10.84
CA TYR A 135 -27.38 18.60 10.58
C TYR A 135 -27.70 17.85 11.87
N SER A 136 -27.05 18.19 12.99
CA SER A 136 -27.37 17.61 14.28
C SER A 136 -28.75 18.04 14.79
N GLU A 137 -29.16 19.30 14.57
CA GLU A 137 -30.49 19.82 14.90
C GLU A 137 -31.59 19.20 14.02
N GLU A 138 -31.25 18.91 12.74
CA GLU A 138 -32.12 18.24 11.80
C GLU A 138 -32.15 16.70 12.02
N LEU A 139 -31.43 16.17 13.01
CA LEU A 139 -31.26 14.74 13.31
C LEU A 139 -30.63 13.93 12.17
N ASP A 140 -29.95 14.60 11.22
CA ASP A 140 -29.17 13.98 10.15
C ASP A 140 -27.74 13.68 10.66
N PHE A 141 -27.66 12.62 11.45
CA PHE A 141 -26.39 12.25 12.11
C PHE A 141 -25.33 11.76 11.13
N GLU A 142 -25.71 11.22 9.97
CA GLU A 142 -24.73 10.76 8.98
C GLU A 142 -23.94 11.94 8.41
N ARG A 143 -24.63 13.00 7.97
CA ARG A 143 -23.96 14.20 7.49
C ARG A 143 -23.22 14.97 8.58
N ALA A 144 -23.74 14.97 9.81
CA ALA A 144 -23.04 15.57 10.93
C ALA A 144 -21.70 14.84 11.20
N ILE A 145 -21.66 13.50 11.08
CA ILE A 145 -20.44 12.70 11.21
C ILE A 145 -19.45 13.01 10.09
N GLU A 146 -19.91 13.13 8.86
CA GLU A 146 -19.05 13.50 7.72
C GLU A 146 -18.37 14.85 7.92
N CYS A 147 -19.11 15.86 8.37
CA CYS A 147 -18.57 17.19 8.70
C CYS A 147 -17.51 17.08 9.81
N ARG A 148 -17.79 16.37 10.89
CA ARG A 148 -16.85 16.14 11.99
C ARG A 148 -15.55 15.47 11.52
N ASP A 149 -15.67 14.46 10.69
CA ASP A 149 -14.50 13.71 10.23
C ASP A 149 -13.68 14.54 9.23
N ARG A 150 -14.33 15.45 8.49
CA ARG A 150 -13.64 16.42 7.65
C ARG A 150 -12.90 17.46 8.48
N ILE A 151 -13.50 18.00 9.53
CA ILE A 151 -12.86 18.93 10.49
C ILE A 151 -11.56 18.30 11.04
N LYS A 152 -11.63 17.06 11.55
CA LYS A 152 -10.46 16.36 12.10
C LYS A 152 -9.32 16.19 11.10
N ARG A 153 -9.63 16.01 9.80
CA ARG A 153 -8.61 15.93 8.75
C ARG A 153 -7.92 17.28 8.53
N ILE A 154 -8.70 18.36 8.52
CA ILE A 154 -8.19 19.71 8.32
C ILE A 154 -7.34 20.14 9.52
N GLU A 155 -7.75 19.83 10.75
CA GLU A 155 -6.97 20.09 11.96
C GLU A 155 -5.59 19.45 11.91
N LYS A 156 -5.50 18.16 11.52
CA LYS A 156 -4.22 17.48 11.33
C LYS A 156 -3.36 18.12 10.23
N GLU A 157 -3.99 18.60 9.16
CA GLU A 157 -3.28 19.31 8.10
C GLU A 157 -2.70 20.63 8.60
N ILE A 158 -3.44 21.38 9.43
CA ILE A 158 -2.97 22.61 10.06
C ILE A 158 -1.81 22.31 11.02
N GLU A 159 -1.94 21.30 11.89
CA GLU A 159 -0.86 20.88 12.81
C GLU A 159 0.43 20.53 12.03
N PHE A 160 0.30 19.77 10.94
CA PHE A 160 1.44 19.42 10.09
C PHE A 160 2.10 20.65 9.45
N LYS A 161 1.31 21.64 9.02
CA LYS A 161 1.83 22.90 8.44
C LYS A 161 2.53 23.79 9.48
N ILE A 162 2.03 23.81 10.72
CA ILE A 162 2.62 24.61 11.81
C ILE A 162 3.88 23.94 12.37
N GLY A 163 3.90 22.61 12.49
CA GLY A 163 5.03 21.86 13.03
C GLY A 163 6.26 21.81 12.11
N ARG A 164 6.16 22.32 10.87
CA ARG A 164 7.27 22.44 9.91
C ARG A 164 7.97 23.80 9.94
N LYS A 165 7.63 24.69 10.83
CA LYS A 165 8.38 25.93 11.10
C LYS A 165 9.33 25.69 12.28
#